data_4ebac039799c9e31719222c9555c48f3
#
_entry.id   4ebac039799c9e31719222c9555c48f3
#
_cell.length_a   1.000
_cell.length_b   1.000
_cell.length_c   1.000
_cell.angle_alpha   90.00
_cell.angle_beta   90.00
_cell.angle_gamma   90.00
#
_symmetry.space_group_name_H-M   'P 1'
#
loop_
_entity.id
_entity.type
_entity.pdbx_description
1 polymer ?
#
loop_
_entity_poly.entity_id
_entity_poly.type
_entity_poly.pdbx_seq_one_letter_code
_entity_poly.pdbx_strand_id
1 'polypeptide(L)'
;MKKLLLGLLFATQIFGQYPDAIDILQKIDENMSASNQVIVSTMVIHGRRSSRSITSKTWTEGSEKSFTEYLAPAREKGTKMLKINDQLWMYSPQSDRIIRISGHMLRQSMMGSDLSYEDMMEDRKMIEIYNGEIIGEELFDENDCWILELTAKVDDVVYYSQKLWVDKKYMVPRKQQLFAKSGKMLKVIELSDLFQIDERWYPKRMLFQDVLLKGKGTEFIVESINFDQDIPAHIFSKASLRK
;
A
#
# COMPACT_ATOMS: atom_id res chain seq x y z
N MET A 1 23.42 -69.55 7.48
CA MET A 1 23.74 -68.16 7.84
C MET A 1 23.23 -67.26 6.76
N LYS A 2 22.01 -66.69 6.97
CA LYS A 2 21.39 -65.71 6.03
C LYS A 2 21.77 -64.28 6.45
N LYS A 3 22.52 -63.55 5.60
CA LYS A 3 22.86 -62.16 5.81
C LYS A 3 21.68 -61.32 5.37
N LEU A 4 21.06 -60.62 6.31
CA LEU A 4 20.00 -59.63 6.06
C LEU A 4 20.70 -58.34 5.68
N LEU A 5 20.53 -57.92 4.43
CA LEU A 5 21.01 -56.60 3.94
C LEU A 5 19.90 -55.56 4.28
N LEU A 6 20.16 -54.71 5.26
CA LEU A 6 19.31 -53.61 5.64
C LEU A 6 19.58 -52.43 4.69
N GLY A 7 18.72 -52.20 3.70
CA GLY A 7 18.83 -51.07 2.80
C GLY A 7 18.35 -49.79 3.51
N LEU A 8 19.30 -48.87 3.76
CA LEU A 8 18.98 -47.51 4.23
C LEU A 8 18.39 -46.70 3.05
N LEU A 9 17.07 -46.47 3.05
CA LEU A 9 16.43 -45.49 2.16
C LEU A 9 16.78 -44.08 2.68
N PHE A 10 17.73 -43.43 2.02
CA PHE A 10 17.90 -41.98 2.16
C PHE A 10 16.76 -41.27 1.43
N ALA A 11 15.77 -40.79 2.18
CA ALA A 11 14.80 -39.82 1.66
C ALA A 11 15.54 -38.49 1.46
N THR A 12 15.98 -38.23 0.22
CA THR A 12 16.43 -36.89 -0.16
C THR A 12 15.21 -35.98 -0.11
N GLN A 13 15.09 -35.15 0.91
CA GLN A 13 14.18 -34.01 0.90
C GLN A 13 14.67 -33.06 -0.17
N ILE A 14 13.96 -33.03 -1.29
CA ILE A 14 14.10 -31.96 -2.29
C ILE A 14 13.50 -30.73 -1.63
N PHE A 15 14.32 -29.94 -0.96
CA PHE A 15 13.96 -28.55 -0.63
C PHE A 15 13.84 -27.83 -1.98
N GLY A 16 12.61 -27.63 -2.44
CA GLY A 16 12.34 -26.71 -3.53
C GLY A 16 12.94 -25.37 -3.13
N GLN A 17 13.94 -24.92 -3.87
CA GLN A 17 14.58 -23.63 -3.61
C GLN A 17 13.56 -22.56 -3.96
N TYR A 18 13.07 -21.82 -2.95
CA TYR A 18 12.23 -20.64 -3.18
C TYR A 18 12.97 -19.64 -4.07
N PRO A 19 12.25 -18.84 -4.87
CA PRO A 19 12.86 -17.71 -5.55
C PRO A 19 13.46 -16.72 -4.55
N ASP A 20 14.31 -15.82 -5.02
CA ASP A 20 14.82 -14.74 -4.15
C ASP A 20 13.68 -13.80 -3.76
N ALA A 21 13.54 -13.50 -2.48
CA ALA A 21 12.55 -12.55 -1.98
C ALA A 21 12.76 -11.16 -2.58
N ILE A 22 14.00 -10.78 -2.90
CA ILE A 22 14.33 -9.50 -3.56
C ILE A 22 13.72 -9.43 -4.96
N ASP A 23 13.77 -10.51 -5.73
CA ASP A 23 13.17 -10.55 -7.07
C ASP A 23 11.65 -10.40 -7.01
N ILE A 24 11.01 -10.98 -5.98
CA ILE A 24 9.57 -10.83 -5.76
C ILE A 24 9.24 -9.39 -5.37
N LEU A 25 9.99 -8.78 -4.44
CA LEU A 25 9.78 -7.39 -4.04
C LEU A 25 9.94 -6.43 -5.23
N GLN A 26 10.94 -6.67 -6.08
CA GLN A 26 11.13 -5.89 -7.29
C GLN A 26 9.91 -5.98 -8.23
N LYS A 27 9.35 -7.18 -8.41
CA LYS A 27 8.15 -7.38 -9.24
C LYS A 27 6.91 -6.72 -8.64
N ILE A 28 6.76 -6.74 -7.32
CA ILE A 28 5.70 -6.00 -6.64
C ILE A 28 5.86 -4.50 -6.91
N ASP A 29 7.06 -3.95 -6.73
CA ASP A 29 7.32 -2.53 -6.97
C ASP A 29 7.10 -2.14 -8.44
N GLU A 30 7.48 -2.99 -9.40
CA GLU A 30 7.21 -2.80 -10.83
C GLU A 30 5.70 -2.75 -11.14
N ASN A 31 4.88 -3.56 -10.46
CA ASN A 31 3.44 -3.57 -10.62
C ASN A 31 2.77 -2.36 -9.96
N MET A 32 3.20 -2.03 -8.73
CA MET A 32 2.46 -1.11 -7.86
C MET A 32 2.92 0.35 -7.98
N SER A 33 4.11 0.61 -8.54
CA SER A 33 4.67 1.96 -8.65
C SER A 33 5.11 2.31 -10.05
N ALA A 34 5.07 3.60 -10.39
CA ALA A 34 5.57 4.17 -11.62
C ALA A 34 6.31 5.47 -11.35
N SER A 35 7.07 5.96 -12.35
CA SER A 35 7.74 7.25 -12.24
C SER A 35 6.75 8.38 -12.03
N ASN A 36 5.64 8.33 -12.77
CA ASN A 36 4.54 9.29 -12.66
C ASN A 36 3.21 8.53 -12.79
N GLN A 37 2.22 8.94 -12.03
CA GLN A 37 0.89 8.34 -12.15
C GLN A 37 -0.22 9.35 -11.83
N VAL A 38 -1.36 9.14 -12.48
CA VAL A 38 -2.60 9.89 -12.20
C VAL A 38 -3.71 8.89 -11.89
N ILE A 39 -4.24 8.95 -10.68
CA ILE A 39 -5.26 8.01 -10.19
C ILE A 39 -6.53 8.80 -9.85
N VAL A 40 -7.68 8.29 -10.30
CA VAL A 40 -8.98 8.65 -9.74
C VAL A 40 -9.45 7.47 -8.90
N SER A 41 -9.76 7.73 -7.65
CA SER A 41 -10.19 6.69 -6.71
C SER A 41 -11.34 7.14 -5.83
N THR A 42 -12.13 6.19 -5.38
CA THR A 42 -13.18 6.38 -4.39
C THR A 42 -12.79 5.65 -3.11
N MET A 43 -12.64 6.40 -2.03
CA MET A 43 -12.43 5.89 -0.68
C MET A 43 -13.78 5.73 0.00
N VAL A 44 -14.15 4.50 0.37
CA VAL A 44 -15.38 4.16 1.10
C VAL A 44 -15.03 3.84 2.55
N ILE A 45 -15.41 4.73 3.46
CA ILE A 45 -15.16 4.57 4.90
C ILE A 45 -16.39 3.87 5.52
N HIS A 46 -16.20 2.63 5.95
CA HIS A 46 -17.26 1.80 6.51
C HIS A 46 -17.43 2.05 8.02
N GLY A 47 -18.32 2.98 8.37
CA GLY A 47 -18.69 3.21 9.76
C GLY A 47 -19.62 2.11 10.32
N ARG A 48 -19.88 2.18 11.62
CA ARG A 48 -20.75 1.17 12.29
C ARG A 48 -22.18 1.13 11.77
N ARG A 49 -22.76 2.27 11.40
CA ARG A 49 -24.18 2.42 10.98
C ARG A 49 -24.33 2.80 9.52
N SER A 50 -23.39 3.53 8.98
CA SER A 50 -23.44 4.04 7.60
C SER A 50 -22.03 4.11 7.05
N SER A 51 -21.92 4.01 5.73
CA SER A 51 -20.68 4.26 4.99
C SER A 51 -20.74 5.63 4.35
N ARG A 52 -19.57 6.23 4.11
CA ARG A 52 -19.43 7.46 3.34
C ARG A 52 -18.33 7.29 2.31
N SER A 53 -18.53 7.91 1.16
CA SER A 53 -17.58 7.83 0.06
C SER A 53 -16.95 9.20 -0.19
N ILE A 54 -15.67 9.21 -0.53
CA ILE A 54 -14.90 10.38 -0.93
C ILE A 54 -14.19 10.03 -2.23
N THR A 55 -14.48 10.76 -3.30
CA THR A 55 -13.79 10.58 -4.58
C THR A 55 -12.69 11.63 -4.69
N SER A 56 -11.51 11.19 -5.13
CA SER A 56 -10.35 12.06 -5.31
C SER A 56 -9.61 11.76 -6.60
N LYS A 57 -8.85 12.75 -7.06
CA LYS A 57 -7.86 12.61 -8.12
C LYS A 57 -6.49 12.93 -7.55
N THR A 58 -5.56 12.01 -7.74
CA THR A 58 -4.19 12.13 -7.25
C THR A 58 -3.20 12.09 -8.40
N TRP A 59 -2.27 13.00 -8.39
CA TRP A 59 -1.10 13.06 -9.26
C TRP A 59 0.13 12.76 -8.41
N THR A 60 0.98 11.87 -8.87
CA THR A 60 2.22 11.47 -8.17
C THR A 60 3.40 11.52 -9.13
N GLU A 61 4.51 12.07 -8.67
CA GLU A 61 5.80 12.09 -9.37
C GLU A 61 6.87 11.50 -8.45
N GLY A 62 7.31 10.29 -8.79
CA GLY A 62 8.23 9.51 -7.96
C GLY A 62 7.69 9.24 -6.57
N SER A 63 8.59 9.11 -5.59
CA SER A 63 8.26 8.97 -4.16
C SER A 63 8.18 10.31 -3.42
N GLU A 64 8.53 11.42 -4.09
CA GLU A 64 8.74 12.71 -3.44
C GLU A 64 7.56 13.66 -3.54
N LYS A 65 6.73 13.55 -4.59
CA LYS A 65 5.69 14.53 -4.83
C LYS A 65 4.35 13.85 -5.08
N SER A 66 3.33 14.31 -4.36
CA SER A 66 1.94 14.00 -4.69
C SER A 66 1.03 15.20 -4.47
N PHE A 67 0.02 15.30 -5.32
CA PHE A 67 -1.05 16.28 -5.21
C PHE A 67 -2.38 15.56 -5.32
N THR A 68 -3.24 15.73 -4.32
CA THR A 68 -4.58 15.12 -4.29
C THR A 68 -5.62 16.22 -4.23
N GLU A 69 -6.64 16.12 -5.07
CA GLU A 69 -7.84 16.95 -5.02
C GLU A 69 -9.07 16.09 -4.77
N TYR A 70 -9.87 16.46 -3.78
CA TYR A 70 -11.12 15.80 -3.47
C TYR A 70 -12.24 16.36 -4.37
N LEU A 71 -12.91 15.45 -5.09
CA LEU A 71 -13.90 15.77 -6.11
C LEU A 71 -15.34 15.67 -5.58
N ALA A 72 -15.56 14.75 -4.64
CA ALA A 72 -16.87 14.48 -4.03
C ALA A 72 -16.69 13.90 -2.62
N PRO A 73 -17.70 13.99 -1.75
CA PRO A 73 -18.97 14.70 -1.89
C PRO A 73 -18.80 16.22 -1.80
N ALA A 74 -19.89 16.97 -1.98
CA ALA A 74 -19.87 18.45 -1.96
C ALA A 74 -19.19 19.05 -0.72
N ARG A 75 -19.30 18.39 0.44
CA ARG A 75 -18.66 18.80 1.69
C ARG A 75 -17.13 18.77 1.61
N GLU A 76 -16.56 17.81 0.90
CA GLU A 76 -15.10 17.58 0.81
C GLU A 76 -14.50 18.16 -0.48
N LYS A 77 -15.37 18.49 -1.45
CA LYS A 77 -14.97 19.00 -2.77
C LYS A 77 -14.10 20.24 -2.65
N GLY A 78 -12.96 20.22 -3.37
CA GLY A 78 -11.98 21.29 -3.39
C GLY A 78 -10.99 21.26 -2.21
N THR A 79 -11.14 20.32 -1.26
CA THR A 79 -10.06 20.01 -0.32
C THR A 79 -8.88 19.47 -1.11
N LYS A 80 -7.68 19.93 -0.83
CA LYS A 80 -6.47 19.54 -1.54
C LYS A 80 -5.36 19.18 -0.58
N MET A 81 -4.55 18.21 -0.98
CA MET A 81 -3.35 17.81 -0.25
C MET A 81 -2.15 17.90 -1.18
N LEU A 82 -1.04 18.38 -0.66
CA LEU A 82 0.24 18.47 -1.37
C LEU A 82 1.32 17.87 -0.51
N LYS A 83 1.98 16.83 -1.01
CA LYS A 83 3.22 16.28 -0.48
C LYS A 83 4.38 16.77 -1.33
N ILE A 84 5.44 17.25 -0.70
CA ILE A 84 6.74 17.50 -1.32
C ILE A 84 7.78 16.98 -0.33
N ASN A 85 8.51 15.96 -0.70
CA ASN A 85 9.43 15.22 0.16
C ASN A 85 8.74 14.78 1.47
N ASP A 86 9.26 15.17 2.61
CA ASP A 86 8.75 14.89 3.97
C ASP A 86 7.70 15.90 4.47
N GLN A 87 7.22 16.78 3.60
CA GLN A 87 6.30 17.84 3.99
C GLN A 87 4.91 17.63 3.37
N LEU A 88 3.89 17.70 4.22
CA LEU A 88 2.50 17.56 3.83
C LEU A 88 1.71 18.82 4.18
N TRP A 89 0.97 19.35 3.22
CA TRP A 89 0.04 20.46 3.40
C TRP A 89 -1.37 20.04 2.98
N MET A 90 -2.35 20.56 3.70
CA MET A 90 -3.77 20.41 3.37
C MET A 90 -4.41 21.79 3.27
N TYR A 91 -5.14 22.01 2.19
CA TYR A 91 -6.02 23.16 2.00
C TYR A 91 -7.46 22.76 2.24
N SER A 92 -8.17 23.59 3.02
CA SER A 92 -9.60 23.46 3.26
C SER A 92 -10.34 24.65 2.62
N PRO A 93 -11.19 24.41 1.62
CA PRO A 93 -11.96 25.50 0.98
C PRO A 93 -12.99 26.14 1.92
N GLN A 94 -13.46 25.39 2.93
CA GLN A 94 -14.44 25.89 3.90
C GLN A 94 -13.87 27.00 4.80
N SER A 95 -12.58 26.93 5.11
CA SER A 95 -11.89 27.91 5.98
C SER A 95 -10.93 28.81 5.21
N ASP A 96 -10.70 28.53 3.92
CA ASP A 96 -9.66 29.15 3.08
C ASP A 96 -8.26 29.11 3.72
N ARG A 97 -7.95 27.99 4.39
CA ARG A 97 -6.68 27.83 5.11
C ARG A 97 -5.84 26.70 4.53
N ILE A 98 -4.54 26.95 4.45
CA ILE A 98 -3.53 25.93 4.23
C ILE A 98 -2.90 25.62 5.59
N ILE A 99 -2.95 24.36 5.99
CA ILE A 99 -2.29 23.87 7.20
C ILE A 99 -1.19 22.88 6.83
N ARG A 100 -0.09 22.92 7.56
CA ARG A 100 0.95 21.89 7.46
C ARG A 100 0.61 20.75 8.42
N ILE A 101 0.50 19.55 7.89
CA ILE A 101 0.35 18.32 8.69
C ILE A 101 1.74 17.85 9.10
N SER A 102 2.03 17.81 10.38
CA SER A 102 3.37 17.46 10.89
C SER A 102 3.33 16.89 12.30
N GLY A 103 4.41 16.23 12.71
CA GLY A 103 4.55 15.66 14.04
C GLY A 103 3.42 14.67 14.38
N HIS A 104 2.76 14.83 15.53
CA HIS A 104 1.68 13.94 15.95
C HIS A 104 0.46 13.96 15.03
N MET A 105 0.26 15.01 14.22
CA MET A 105 -0.84 15.09 13.25
C MET A 105 -0.70 14.04 12.14
N LEU A 106 0.53 13.66 11.76
CA LEU A 106 0.76 12.63 10.74
C LEU A 106 0.13 11.29 11.14
N ARG A 107 0.10 10.96 12.44
CA ARG A 107 -0.50 9.73 12.96
C ARG A 107 -2.01 9.79 13.12
N GLN A 108 -2.63 10.92 12.86
CA GLN A 108 -4.09 11.03 12.90
C GLN A 108 -4.71 10.38 11.67
N SER A 109 -5.91 9.85 11.86
CA SER A 109 -6.74 9.30 10.80
C SER A 109 -7.02 10.34 9.71
N MET A 110 -6.66 10.02 8.47
CA MET A 110 -6.95 10.84 7.31
C MET A 110 -8.44 10.79 7.01
N MET A 111 -9.11 11.93 7.05
CA MET A 111 -10.55 12.04 6.79
C MET A 111 -11.41 11.06 7.60
N GLY A 112 -10.92 10.58 8.77
CA GLY A 112 -11.61 9.59 9.60
C GLY A 112 -11.68 8.18 9.00
N SER A 113 -10.74 7.84 8.13
CA SER A 113 -10.53 6.52 7.54
C SER A 113 -9.61 5.66 8.43
N ASP A 114 -9.38 4.43 8.01
CA ASP A 114 -8.39 3.52 8.61
C ASP A 114 -6.93 3.83 8.17
N LEU A 115 -6.72 4.84 7.34
CA LEU A 115 -5.41 5.35 6.98
C LEU A 115 -5.05 6.58 7.80
N SER A 116 -3.79 6.70 8.18
CA SER A 116 -3.21 7.91 8.74
C SER A 116 -2.65 8.81 7.64
N TYR A 117 -2.36 10.07 7.96
CA TYR A 117 -1.59 10.91 7.04
C TYR A 117 -0.17 10.37 6.83
N GLU A 118 0.39 9.65 7.80
CA GLU A 118 1.70 9.02 7.73
C GLU A 118 1.72 7.89 6.67
N ASP A 119 0.61 7.14 6.53
CA ASP A 119 0.46 6.14 5.46
C ASP A 119 0.53 6.78 4.06
N MET A 120 0.04 8.01 3.92
CA MET A 120 0.06 8.76 2.66
C MET A 120 1.43 9.38 2.34
N MET A 121 2.36 9.31 3.27
CA MET A 121 3.72 9.83 3.09
C MET A 121 4.69 8.76 2.60
N GLU A 122 4.35 7.47 2.76
CA GLU A 122 5.23 6.36 2.38
C GLU A 122 4.96 5.93 0.94
N ASP A 123 5.74 6.47 0.01
CA ASP A 123 5.68 6.15 -1.43
C ASP A 123 7.00 5.51 -1.91
N ARG A 124 7.94 5.19 -1.00
CA ARG A 124 9.20 4.52 -1.35
C ARG A 124 8.92 3.07 -1.76
N LYS A 125 9.76 2.54 -2.64
CA LYS A 125 9.69 1.14 -3.06
C LYS A 125 9.99 0.21 -1.89
N MET A 126 9.28 -0.93 -1.83
CA MET A 126 9.52 -1.91 -0.76
C MET A 126 10.96 -2.41 -0.74
N ILE A 127 11.56 -2.59 -1.91
CA ILE A 127 12.96 -3.01 -2.04
C ILE A 127 13.95 -1.98 -1.45
N GLU A 128 13.58 -0.71 -1.33
CA GLU A 128 14.44 0.34 -0.78
C GLU A 128 14.45 0.34 0.75
N ILE A 129 13.35 -0.09 1.37
CA ILE A 129 13.13 0.07 2.82
C ILE A 129 13.08 -1.25 3.59
N TYR A 130 12.88 -2.40 2.93
CA TYR A 130 12.79 -3.70 3.59
C TYR A 130 13.82 -4.72 3.09
N ASN A 131 14.27 -5.59 4.00
CA ASN A 131 14.79 -6.90 3.67
C ASN A 131 13.64 -7.90 3.76
N GLY A 132 13.63 -8.91 2.89
CA GLY A 132 12.57 -9.91 2.86
C GLY A 132 13.10 -11.33 2.84
N GLU A 133 12.34 -12.27 3.39
CA GLU A 133 12.55 -13.70 3.26
C GLU A 133 11.21 -14.41 2.97
N ILE A 134 11.28 -15.50 2.19
CA ILE A 134 10.12 -16.36 1.96
C ILE A 134 10.07 -17.38 3.09
N ILE A 135 9.02 -17.32 3.90
CA ILE A 135 8.84 -18.20 5.06
C ILE A 135 7.89 -19.39 4.79
N GLY A 136 7.27 -19.43 3.61
CA GLY A 136 6.35 -20.50 3.24
C GLY A 136 5.47 -20.17 2.05
N GLU A 137 4.46 -21.01 1.88
CA GLU A 137 3.43 -20.88 0.86
C GLU A 137 2.06 -21.13 1.49
N GLU A 138 1.03 -20.47 0.99
CA GLU A 138 -0.33 -20.63 1.46
C GLU A 138 -1.33 -20.32 0.34
N LEU A 139 -2.43 -21.05 0.32
CA LEU A 139 -3.57 -20.70 -0.51
C LEU A 139 -4.38 -19.60 0.19
N PHE A 140 -4.45 -18.41 -0.41
CA PHE A 140 -5.23 -17.29 0.10
C PHE A 140 -6.30 -16.92 -0.93
N ASP A 141 -7.58 -17.02 -0.54
CA ASP A 141 -8.72 -16.72 -1.41
C ASP A 141 -8.59 -17.38 -2.81
N GLU A 142 -8.34 -18.71 -2.80
CA GLU A 142 -8.13 -19.56 -3.98
C GLU A 142 -6.89 -19.21 -4.84
N ASN A 143 -6.01 -18.31 -4.37
CA ASN A 143 -4.78 -17.96 -5.06
C ASN A 143 -3.57 -18.57 -4.36
N ASP A 144 -2.68 -19.21 -5.12
CA ASP A 144 -1.39 -19.70 -4.62
C ASP A 144 -0.48 -18.51 -4.29
N CYS A 145 -0.11 -18.36 -3.02
CA CYS A 145 0.70 -17.26 -2.56
C CYS A 145 2.02 -17.74 -1.94
N TRP A 146 3.09 -16.99 -2.17
CA TRP A 146 4.25 -17.01 -1.28
C TRP A 146 3.97 -16.15 -0.06
N ILE A 147 4.47 -16.60 1.09
CA ILE A 147 4.45 -15.83 2.33
C ILE A 147 5.81 -15.20 2.51
N LEU A 148 5.87 -13.89 2.45
CA LEU A 148 7.09 -13.12 2.71
C LEU A 148 7.00 -12.48 4.10
N GLU A 149 8.09 -12.56 4.84
CA GLU A 149 8.32 -11.74 6.03
C GLU A 149 9.33 -10.64 5.71
N LEU A 150 8.95 -9.39 5.96
CA LEU A 150 9.75 -8.22 5.69
C LEU A 150 10.15 -7.55 6.99
N THR A 151 11.42 -7.12 7.07
CA THR A 151 11.93 -6.33 8.19
C THR A 151 12.59 -5.07 7.65
N ALA A 152 12.25 -3.92 8.24
CA ALA A 152 12.81 -2.64 7.84
C ALA A 152 14.33 -2.62 8.00
N LYS A 153 15.02 -2.13 6.97
CA LYS A 153 16.47 -1.89 6.96
C LYS A 153 16.84 -0.43 7.16
N VAL A 154 15.82 0.43 7.34
CA VAL A 154 15.94 1.86 7.64
C VAL A 154 15.11 2.17 8.88
N ASP A 155 15.44 3.25 9.60
CA ASP A 155 14.80 3.58 10.89
C ASP A 155 13.51 4.40 10.74
N ASP A 156 13.37 5.15 9.66
CA ASP A 156 12.30 6.11 9.41
C ASP A 156 11.10 5.47 8.69
N VAL A 157 10.56 4.39 9.23
CA VAL A 157 9.41 3.66 8.66
C VAL A 157 8.21 3.72 9.57
N VAL A 158 7.02 3.73 8.96
CA VAL A 158 5.74 3.63 9.69
C VAL A 158 5.57 2.23 10.28
N TYR A 159 5.91 1.20 9.51
CA TYR A 159 5.79 -0.21 9.90
C TYR A 159 7.15 -0.88 9.89
N TYR A 160 7.55 -1.40 11.05
CA TYR A 160 8.87 -2.02 11.20
C TYR A 160 8.97 -3.38 10.53
N SER A 161 7.91 -4.17 10.56
CA SER A 161 7.86 -5.45 9.85
C SER A 161 6.51 -5.65 9.18
N GLN A 162 6.51 -6.50 8.15
CA GLN A 162 5.31 -6.83 7.39
C GLN A 162 5.29 -8.33 7.09
N LYS A 163 4.09 -8.90 6.99
CA LYS A 163 3.88 -10.23 6.44
C LYS A 163 2.98 -10.11 5.22
N LEU A 164 3.46 -10.59 4.07
CA LEU A 164 2.78 -10.48 2.78
C LEU A 164 2.39 -11.85 2.26
N TRP A 165 1.19 -11.96 1.72
CA TRP A 165 0.74 -13.05 0.86
C TRP A 165 0.82 -12.56 -0.58
N VAL A 166 1.80 -13.03 -1.34
CA VAL A 166 2.08 -12.56 -2.70
C VAL A 166 1.61 -13.60 -3.70
N ASP A 167 0.69 -13.22 -4.56
CA ASP A 167 0.19 -14.07 -5.64
C ASP A 167 1.33 -14.50 -6.56
N LYS A 168 1.53 -15.81 -6.69
CA LYS A 168 2.65 -16.38 -7.47
C LYS A 168 2.54 -16.09 -8.97
N LYS A 169 1.34 -15.91 -9.47
CA LYS A 169 1.07 -15.67 -10.90
C LYS A 169 1.20 -14.21 -11.27
N TYR A 170 0.66 -13.33 -10.43
CA TYR A 170 0.51 -11.91 -10.76
C TYR A 170 1.55 -11.03 -10.07
N MET A 171 2.32 -11.57 -9.11
CA MET A 171 3.31 -10.81 -8.32
C MET A 171 2.72 -9.54 -7.69
N VAL A 172 1.53 -9.68 -7.15
CA VAL A 172 0.80 -8.63 -6.42
C VAL A 172 0.46 -9.16 -5.04
N PRO A 173 0.63 -8.40 -3.96
CA PRO A 173 0.15 -8.79 -2.65
C PRO A 173 -1.37 -8.96 -2.67
N ARG A 174 -1.87 -10.06 -2.08
CA ARG A 174 -3.29 -10.29 -1.82
C ARG A 174 -3.67 -9.85 -0.42
N LYS A 175 -2.70 -9.98 0.51
CA LYS A 175 -2.87 -9.56 1.90
C LYS A 175 -1.55 -9.07 2.45
N GLN A 176 -1.64 -8.07 3.32
CA GLN A 176 -0.50 -7.55 4.08
C GLN A 176 -0.92 -7.40 5.54
N GLN A 177 -0.04 -7.77 6.45
CA GLN A 177 -0.14 -7.48 7.87
C GLN A 177 1.03 -6.59 8.25
N LEU A 178 0.75 -5.47 8.89
CA LEU A 178 1.71 -4.41 9.19
C LEU A 178 1.92 -4.31 10.69
N PHE A 179 3.18 -4.31 11.13
CA PHE A 179 3.53 -4.41 12.54
C PHE A 179 4.43 -3.26 13.00
N ALA A 180 4.21 -2.84 14.24
CA ALA A 180 5.11 -1.95 14.95
C ALA A 180 6.43 -2.68 15.32
N LYS A 181 7.47 -1.93 15.70
CA LYS A 181 8.76 -2.46 16.20
C LYS A 181 8.61 -3.36 17.44
N SER A 182 7.52 -3.20 18.19
CA SER A 182 7.17 -4.07 19.33
C SER A 182 6.58 -5.43 18.93
N GLY A 183 6.38 -5.69 17.65
CA GLY A 183 5.69 -6.87 17.14
C GLY A 183 4.16 -6.78 17.20
N LYS A 184 3.58 -5.64 17.65
CA LYS A 184 2.13 -5.44 17.67
C LYS A 184 1.62 -5.20 16.26
N MET A 185 0.64 -5.99 15.81
CA MET A 185 -0.06 -5.76 14.56
C MET A 185 -0.88 -4.47 14.66
N LEU A 186 -0.73 -3.61 13.67
CA LEU A 186 -1.37 -2.31 13.60
C LEU A 186 -2.44 -2.26 12.50
N LYS A 187 -2.15 -2.88 11.34
CA LYS A 187 -3.02 -2.78 10.18
C LYS A 187 -3.03 -4.07 9.37
N VAL A 188 -4.16 -4.35 8.73
CA VAL A 188 -4.30 -5.38 7.70
C VAL A 188 -4.76 -4.70 6.42
N ILE A 189 -4.19 -5.09 5.28
CA ILE A 189 -4.60 -4.64 3.95
C ILE A 189 -4.93 -5.88 3.13
N GLU A 190 -6.07 -5.90 2.47
CA GLU A 190 -6.46 -6.93 1.51
C GLU A 190 -6.66 -6.30 0.13
N LEU A 191 -6.08 -6.94 -0.90
CA LEU A 191 -6.08 -6.44 -2.27
C LEU A 191 -6.81 -7.43 -3.16
N SER A 192 -7.80 -6.97 -3.89
CA SER A 192 -8.67 -7.80 -4.72
C SER A 192 -8.97 -7.19 -6.08
N ASP A 193 -9.72 -7.93 -6.91
CA ASP A 193 -10.14 -7.50 -8.24
C ASP A 193 -8.97 -7.02 -9.10
N LEU A 194 -7.95 -7.89 -9.27
CA LEU A 194 -6.79 -7.52 -10.09
C LEU A 194 -7.20 -7.28 -11.53
N PHE A 195 -6.67 -6.21 -12.10
CA PHE A 195 -6.81 -5.92 -13.53
C PHE A 195 -5.44 -5.60 -14.13
N GLN A 196 -5.33 -5.81 -15.43
CA GLN A 196 -4.12 -5.51 -16.16
C GLN A 196 -4.22 -4.10 -16.77
N ILE A 197 -3.15 -3.33 -16.59
CA ILE A 197 -2.96 -2.05 -17.27
C ILE A 197 -1.54 -1.99 -17.80
N ASP A 198 -1.41 -1.81 -19.11
CA ASP A 198 -0.15 -1.99 -19.84
C ASP A 198 0.44 -3.39 -19.53
N GLU A 199 1.66 -3.48 -19.05
CA GLU A 199 2.32 -4.73 -18.66
C GLU A 199 2.20 -5.03 -17.14
N ARG A 200 1.43 -4.26 -16.38
CA ARG A 200 1.32 -4.31 -14.92
C ARG A 200 0.00 -4.95 -14.46
N TRP A 201 0.06 -5.68 -13.37
CA TRP A 201 -1.12 -6.12 -12.64
C TRP A 201 -1.35 -5.23 -11.43
N TYR A 202 -2.56 -4.66 -11.32
CA TYR A 202 -2.89 -3.69 -10.29
C TYR A 202 -4.21 -4.07 -9.59
N PRO A 203 -4.34 -3.88 -8.26
CA PRO A 203 -5.59 -4.15 -7.55
C PRO A 203 -6.58 -3.03 -7.79
N LYS A 204 -7.81 -3.39 -8.17
CA LYS A 204 -8.92 -2.44 -8.27
C LYS A 204 -9.45 -2.04 -6.90
N ARG A 205 -9.36 -2.96 -5.92
CA ARG A 205 -9.85 -2.76 -4.56
C ARG A 205 -8.77 -3.04 -3.53
N MET A 206 -8.68 -2.16 -2.54
CA MET A 206 -7.77 -2.29 -1.40
C MET A 206 -8.56 -1.98 -0.13
N LEU A 207 -8.75 -2.96 0.73
CA LEU A 207 -9.41 -2.81 2.03
C LEU A 207 -8.35 -2.62 3.11
N PHE A 208 -8.36 -1.47 3.76
CA PHE A 208 -7.50 -1.13 4.88
C PHE A 208 -8.27 -1.29 6.19
N GLN A 209 -7.69 -1.99 7.15
CA GLN A 209 -8.27 -2.18 8.47
C GLN A 209 -7.22 -1.84 9.54
N ASP A 210 -7.43 -0.74 10.25
CA ASP A 210 -6.69 -0.44 11.48
C ASP A 210 -7.24 -1.33 12.60
N VAL A 211 -6.40 -2.25 13.10
CA VAL A 211 -6.84 -3.22 14.12
C VAL A 211 -7.15 -2.59 15.48
N LEU A 212 -6.78 -1.32 15.68
CA LEU A 212 -7.08 -0.55 16.89
C LEU A 212 -8.43 0.16 16.79
N LEU A 213 -8.98 0.29 15.60
CA LEU A 213 -10.27 0.93 15.37
C LEU A 213 -11.41 -0.09 15.34
N LYS A 214 -12.58 0.33 15.84
CA LYS A 214 -13.80 -0.47 15.79
C LYS A 214 -14.59 -0.10 14.52
N GLY A 215 -14.20 -0.63 13.38
CA GLY A 215 -14.86 -0.39 12.08
C GLY A 215 -14.87 -1.66 11.22
N LYS A 216 -15.40 -1.51 10.02
CA LYS A 216 -15.33 -2.54 8.96
C LYS A 216 -14.21 -2.24 7.96
N GLY A 217 -13.37 -1.25 8.27
CA GLY A 217 -12.28 -0.81 7.41
C GLY A 217 -12.66 0.30 6.46
N THR A 218 -11.67 0.69 5.68
CA THR A 218 -11.77 1.68 4.60
C THR A 218 -11.35 1.04 3.30
N GLU A 219 -12.22 1.08 2.32
CA GLU A 219 -11.98 0.51 1.00
C GLU A 219 -11.57 1.61 0.01
N PHE A 220 -10.47 1.41 -0.70
CA PHE A 220 -10.08 2.19 -1.86
C PHE A 220 -10.47 1.44 -3.13
N ILE A 221 -11.21 2.12 -4.01
CA ILE A 221 -11.63 1.61 -5.30
C ILE A 221 -10.99 2.47 -6.38
N VAL A 222 -10.15 1.88 -7.21
CA VAL A 222 -9.52 2.55 -8.34
C VAL A 222 -10.54 2.66 -9.47
N GLU A 223 -10.96 3.89 -9.78
CA GLU A 223 -11.86 4.18 -10.89
C GLU A 223 -11.09 4.25 -12.22
N SER A 224 -9.95 4.93 -12.19
CA SER A 224 -9.01 4.98 -13.31
C SER A 224 -7.58 5.21 -12.80
N ILE A 225 -6.61 4.65 -13.51
CA ILE A 225 -5.19 4.89 -13.28
C ILE A 225 -4.49 5.01 -14.63
N ASN A 226 -3.57 5.97 -14.72
CA ASN A 226 -2.71 6.16 -15.88
C ASN A 226 -1.28 6.30 -15.38
N PHE A 227 -0.40 5.47 -15.87
CA PHE A 227 1.02 5.49 -15.56
C PHE A 227 1.79 6.34 -16.59
N ASP A 228 2.98 6.77 -16.19
CA ASP A 228 3.97 7.44 -17.03
C ASP A 228 3.43 8.68 -17.79
N GLN A 229 2.50 9.40 -17.15
CA GLN A 229 1.91 10.62 -17.69
C GLN A 229 2.84 11.81 -17.51
N ASP A 230 2.86 12.72 -18.49
CA ASP A 230 3.51 14.02 -18.33
C ASP A 230 2.65 14.92 -17.41
N ILE A 231 3.14 15.15 -16.20
CA ILE A 231 2.45 15.94 -15.19
C ILE A 231 3.09 17.33 -15.12
N PRO A 232 2.33 18.41 -15.42
CA PRO A 232 2.88 19.75 -15.35
C PRO A 232 3.42 20.09 -13.95
N ALA A 233 4.68 20.51 -13.87
CA ALA A 233 5.38 20.74 -12.61
C ALA A 233 4.67 21.74 -11.66
N HIS A 234 3.87 22.68 -12.21
CA HIS A 234 3.12 23.63 -11.40
C HIS A 234 2.07 22.97 -10.49
N ILE A 235 1.58 21.74 -10.81
CA ILE A 235 0.64 20.99 -9.98
C ILE A 235 1.26 20.77 -8.59
N PHE A 236 2.53 20.45 -8.52
CA PHE A 236 3.25 20.20 -7.27
C PHE A 236 3.76 21.51 -6.62
N SER A 237 2.90 22.51 -6.53
CA SER A 237 3.24 23.79 -5.92
C SER A 237 2.21 24.20 -4.85
N LYS A 238 2.65 24.95 -3.84
CA LYS A 238 1.72 25.50 -2.84
C LYS A 238 0.67 26.44 -3.45
N ALA A 239 0.99 27.07 -4.59
CA ALA A 239 0.04 27.93 -5.30
C ALA A 239 -1.15 27.12 -5.85
N SER A 240 -0.95 25.84 -6.22
CA SER A 240 -2.02 24.97 -6.71
C SER A 240 -3.03 24.56 -5.63
N LEU A 241 -2.66 24.69 -4.35
CA LEU A 241 -3.60 24.44 -3.25
C LEU A 241 -4.76 25.44 -3.24
N ARG A 242 -4.59 26.66 -3.77
CA ARG A 242 -5.63 27.72 -3.76
C ARG A 242 -6.30 27.95 -5.12
N LYS A 243 -5.83 27.29 -6.16
CA LYS A 243 -6.44 27.36 -7.50
C LYS A 243 -7.50 26.29 -7.64
#